data_9b3042ce3a3c712c37832bcf0fdf9fef
#
_entry.id   9b3042ce3a3c712c37832bcf0fdf9fef
#
_cell.length_a   1.000
_cell.length_b   1.000
_cell.length_c   1.000
_cell.angle_alpha   90.00
_cell.angle_beta   90.00
_cell.angle_gamma   90.00
#
_symmetry.space_group_name_H-M   'P 1'
#
loop_
_entity.id
_entity.type
_entity.pdbx_description
1 polymer ?
#
loop_
_entity_poly.entity_id
_entity_poly.type
_entity_poly.pdbx_seq_one_letter_code
_entity_poly.pdbx_strand_id
1 'polypeptide(L)'
;MREIFDLYSYLKISGAQAAGRRLKAREAGIHVPVFLQADISVHCNLSCPGCENGYIHTKHQEELMTVNEWDVLFREAEKLGIRFFFLTGGEPLMEREILERAARYQNSWFLVFTKGTLLNEEYDQFFSDHRNLVPMLCLDACSDINLEKMGKSSYLYESLMYSMDALSRRDIVYGTSVTLTGENRNRVLTRGFLDGLNRRKCNGVLYLVRDEADGHGAGHGGGNPAWDGSLRLTEEEKEEVKENLKELWKDYHDMVLYTLSRSGHFLGQPFEKAEVYRVSAEGNVYNSPAGLEKLGNLREKDLRSILQR
;
A
#
# COMPACT_ATOMS: atom_id res chain seq x y z
N MET A 1 22.32 4.83 7.97
CA MET A 1 22.57 6.12 7.27
C MET A 1 23.07 5.96 5.83
N ARG A 2 24.12 5.18 5.54
CA ARG A 2 24.59 4.96 4.15
C ARG A 2 23.53 4.29 3.25
N GLU A 3 22.84 3.26 3.72
CA GLU A 3 21.86 2.51 2.91
C GLU A 3 20.60 3.29 2.54
N ILE A 4 20.11 4.17 3.42
CA ILE A 4 18.97 5.07 3.12
C ILE A 4 19.39 6.15 2.11
N PHE A 5 20.63 6.64 2.19
CA PHE A 5 21.16 7.60 1.23
C PHE A 5 21.36 6.96 -0.15
N ASP A 6 21.80 5.71 -0.19
CA ASP A 6 21.93 4.92 -1.43
C ASP A 6 20.54 4.62 -2.01
N LEU A 7 19.55 4.30 -1.18
CA LEU A 7 18.16 4.11 -1.58
C LEU A 7 17.57 5.40 -2.18
N TYR A 8 17.77 6.55 -1.51
CA TYR A 8 17.28 7.83 -1.99
C TYR A 8 17.93 8.26 -3.32
N SER A 9 19.23 8.05 -3.45
CA SER A 9 19.98 8.33 -4.68
C SER A 9 19.55 7.42 -5.82
N TYR A 10 19.35 6.13 -5.53
CA TYR A 10 18.83 5.16 -6.49
C TYR A 10 17.39 5.50 -6.92
N LEU A 11 16.52 5.88 -5.97
CA LEU A 11 15.16 6.33 -6.25
C LEU A 11 15.14 7.60 -7.12
N LYS A 12 16.10 8.51 -6.93
CA LYS A 12 16.24 9.70 -7.76
C LYS A 12 16.59 9.37 -9.22
N ILE A 13 17.57 8.51 -9.44
CA ILE A 13 18.05 8.16 -10.80
C ILE A 13 17.03 7.26 -11.52
N SER A 14 16.57 6.21 -10.88
CA SER A 14 15.54 5.32 -11.44
C SER A 14 14.20 6.05 -11.61
N GLY A 15 13.89 6.98 -10.70
CA GLY A 15 12.74 7.86 -10.77
C GLY A 15 12.76 8.80 -11.98
N ALA A 16 13.91 9.37 -12.32
CA ALA A 16 14.05 10.25 -13.48
C ALA A 16 13.84 9.48 -14.80
N GLN A 17 14.39 8.28 -14.93
CA GLN A 17 14.16 7.41 -16.09
C GLN A 17 12.70 6.98 -16.22
N ALA A 18 12.07 6.61 -15.12
CA ALA A 18 10.67 6.25 -15.06
C ALA A 18 9.75 7.44 -15.43
N ALA A 19 10.05 8.63 -14.91
CA ALA A 19 9.35 9.87 -15.28
C ALA A 19 9.47 10.17 -16.78
N GLY A 20 10.66 10.00 -17.36
CA GLY A 20 10.87 10.16 -18.81
C GLY A 20 10.03 9.17 -19.63
N ARG A 21 9.88 7.91 -19.19
CA ARG A 21 9.02 6.93 -19.86
C ARG A 21 7.54 7.33 -19.77
N ARG A 22 7.07 7.76 -18.58
CA ARG A 22 5.70 8.23 -18.40
C ARG A 22 5.40 9.48 -19.23
N LEU A 23 6.36 10.40 -19.33
CA LEU A 23 6.21 11.59 -20.20
C LEU A 23 6.02 11.21 -21.66
N LYS A 24 6.88 10.33 -22.20
CA LYS A 24 6.75 9.81 -23.58
C LYS A 24 5.43 9.06 -23.79
N ALA A 25 4.98 8.29 -22.82
CA ALA A 25 3.70 7.62 -22.89
C ALA A 25 2.54 8.63 -22.94
N ARG A 26 2.60 9.70 -22.14
CA ARG A 26 1.61 10.77 -22.12
C ARG A 26 1.53 11.53 -23.44
N GLU A 27 2.68 11.80 -24.08
CA GLU A 27 2.74 12.38 -25.43
C GLU A 27 2.06 11.48 -26.49
N ALA A 28 2.01 10.17 -26.25
CA ALA A 28 1.32 9.18 -27.07
C ALA A 28 -0.15 8.94 -26.63
N GLY A 29 -0.72 9.78 -25.77
CA GLY A 29 -2.10 9.65 -25.28
C GLY A 29 -2.29 8.53 -24.24
N ILE A 30 -1.21 8.04 -23.59
CA ILE A 30 -1.29 6.99 -22.59
C ILE A 30 -1.16 7.61 -21.20
N HIS A 31 -2.17 7.45 -20.37
CA HIS A 31 -2.19 8.00 -19.02
C HIS A 31 -1.62 7.00 -18.00
N VAL A 32 -0.32 7.12 -17.72
CA VAL A 32 0.42 6.18 -16.87
C VAL A 32 0.50 6.71 -15.42
N PRO A 33 -0.04 5.99 -14.42
CA PRO A 33 0.05 6.38 -13.02
C PRO A 33 1.48 6.23 -12.49
N VAL A 34 1.79 6.87 -11.37
CA VAL A 34 3.09 6.73 -10.68
C VAL A 34 3.12 5.43 -9.88
N PHE A 35 2.01 5.09 -9.23
CA PHE A 35 1.84 3.94 -8.37
C PHE A 35 0.78 3.00 -8.91
N LEU A 36 0.97 1.71 -8.68
CA LEU A 36 -0.01 0.68 -9.00
C LEU A 36 -0.29 -0.18 -7.77
N GLN A 37 -1.52 -0.13 -7.27
CA GLN A 37 -1.99 -1.10 -6.29
C GLN A 37 -2.35 -2.40 -7.01
N ALA A 38 -1.85 -3.52 -6.53
CA ALA A 38 -2.11 -4.86 -7.04
C ALA A 38 -2.68 -5.73 -5.91
N ASP A 39 -3.94 -6.12 -6.03
CA ASP A 39 -4.58 -7.03 -5.08
C ASP A 39 -4.21 -8.47 -5.47
N ILE A 40 -3.01 -8.88 -5.06
CA ILE A 40 -2.42 -10.15 -5.49
C ILE A 40 -3.02 -11.39 -4.82
N SER A 41 -3.73 -11.20 -3.70
CA SER A 41 -4.33 -12.29 -2.93
C SER A 41 -5.81 -12.05 -2.69
N VAL A 42 -6.58 -13.11 -2.79
CA VAL A 42 -7.95 -13.21 -2.28
C VAL A 42 -8.02 -14.03 -0.98
N HIS A 43 -6.93 -14.68 -0.61
CA HIS A 43 -6.84 -15.48 0.60
C HIS A 43 -6.31 -14.63 1.76
N CYS A 44 -6.85 -14.86 2.96
CA CYS A 44 -6.36 -14.26 4.17
C CYS A 44 -6.48 -15.25 5.32
N ASN A 45 -5.46 -15.31 6.15
CA ASN A 45 -5.45 -16.13 7.37
C ASN A 45 -6.17 -15.46 8.55
N LEU A 46 -6.77 -14.27 8.33
CA LEU A 46 -7.52 -13.50 9.32
C LEU A 46 -8.95 -13.24 8.85
N SER A 47 -9.87 -13.14 9.80
CA SER A 47 -11.25 -12.71 9.58
C SER A 47 -11.53 -11.43 10.36
N CYS A 48 -10.89 -10.32 9.92
CA CYS A 48 -11.02 -9.04 10.61
C CYS A 48 -12.43 -8.48 10.45
N PRO A 49 -13.14 -8.16 11.54
CA PRO A 49 -14.36 -7.39 11.44
C PRO A 49 -14.06 -6.03 10.78
N GLY A 50 -14.83 -5.65 9.80
CA GLY A 50 -14.55 -4.41 9.06
C GLY A 50 -13.49 -4.52 7.96
N CYS A 51 -13.04 -5.73 7.61
CA CYS A 51 -12.14 -5.92 6.47
C CYS A 51 -12.82 -5.49 5.17
N GLU A 52 -12.18 -4.58 4.43
CA GLU A 52 -12.68 -4.14 3.13
C GLU A 52 -12.71 -5.27 2.10
N ASN A 53 -11.85 -6.26 2.28
CA ASN A 53 -11.71 -7.44 1.42
C ASN A 53 -12.44 -8.68 1.95
N GLY A 54 -13.31 -8.53 2.96
CA GLY A 54 -14.04 -9.65 3.58
C GLY A 54 -14.89 -10.49 2.62
N TYR A 55 -15.26 -9.94 1.46
CA TYR A 55 -15.98 -10.63 0.38
C TYR A 55 -15.08 -11.48 -0.54
N ILE A 56 -13.76 -11.31 -0.45
CA ILE A 56 -12.81 -11.94 -1.38
C ILE A 56 -12.78 -13.47 -1.18
N HIS A 57 -13.04 -13.94 0.03
CA HIS A 57 -13.07 -15.37 0.37
C HIS A 57 -14.09 -16.23 -0.42
N THR A 58 -14.98 -15.59 -1.20
CA THR A 58 -16.01 -16.28 -1.99
C THR A 58 -15.65 -16.43 -3.47
N LYS A 59 -14.50 -15.92 -3.92
CA LYS A 59 -14.10 -15.95 -5.34
C LYS A 59 -13.60 -17.34 -5.76
N HIS A 60 -13.96 -17.74 -6.98
CA HIS A 60 -13.46 -18.95 -7.59
C HIS A 60 -12.04 -18.77 -8.13
N GLN A 61 -11.16 -19.73 -7.91
CA GLN A 61 -9.75 -19.67 -8.32
C GLN A 61 -9.57 -19.42 -9.83
N GLU A 62 -10.48 -19.95 -10.66
CA GLU A 62 -10.45 -19.78 -12.12
C GLU A 62 -10.65 -18.33 -12.58
N GLU A 63 -11.23 -17.49 -11.74
CA GLU A 63 -11.45 -16.07 -12.00
C GLU A 63 -10.20 -15.23 -11.69
N LEU A 64 -9.23 -15.78 -10.97
CA LEU A 64 -8.07 -15.04 -10.48
C LEU A 64 -6.92 -15.05 -11.50
N MET A 65 -6.13 -13.98 -11.49
CA MET A 65 -4.90 -13.91 -12.25
C MET A 65 -3.89 -14.95 -11.76
N THR A 66 -3.28 -15.64 -12.69
CA THR A 66 -2.19 -16.59 -12.44
C THR A 66 -0.90 -15.85 -12.11
N VAL A 67 0.08 -16.55 -11.54
CA VAL A 67 1.44 -16.04 -11.28
C VAL A 67 2.08 -15.48 -12.56
N ASN A 68 1.84 -16.11 -13.72
CA ASN A 68 2.37 -15.64 -15.00
C ASN A 68 1.68 -14.36 -15.50
N GLU A 69 0.39 -14.20 -15.27
CA GLU A 69 -0.33 -12.96 -15.62
C GLU A 69 0.15 -11.78 -14.75
N TRP A 70 0.43 -12.01 -13.46
CA TRP A 70 1.06 -11.02 -12.60
C TRP A 70 2.48 -10.65 -13.07
N ASP A 71 3.29 -11.63 -13.47
CA ASP A 71 4.62 -11.37 -14.04
C ASP A 71 4.56 -10.52 -15.32
N VAL A 72 3.58 -10.78 -16.20
CA VAL A 72 3.32 -9.97 -17.39
C VAL A 72 2.98 -8.53 -17.00
N LEU A 73 2.08 -8.34 -16.03
CA LEU A 73 1.71 -7.01 -15.54
C LEU A 73 2.93 -6.23 -15.01
N PHE A 74 3.75 -6.83 -14.15
CA PHE A 74 4.93 -6.16 -13.60
C PHE A 74 5.90 -5.72 -14.70
N ARG A 75 6.12 -6.58 -15.69
CA ARG A 75 6.97 -6.29 -16.84
C ARG A 75 6.43 -5.15 -17.71
N GLU A 76 5.14 -5.14 -17.99
CA GLU A 76 4.50 -4.09 -18.80
C GLU A 76 4.48 -2.76 -18.05
N ALA A 77 4.14 -2.77 -16.78
CA ALA A 77 4.14 -1.60 -15.91
C ALA A 77 5.56 -0.97 -15.84
N GLU A 78 6.59 -1.79 -15.67
CA GLU A 78 7.97 -1.32 -15.67
C GLU A 78 8.38 -0.66 -16.99
N LYS A 79 7.98 -1.21 -18.14
CA LYS A 79 8.22 -0.61 -19.46
C LYS A 79 7.55 0.76 -19.62
N LEU A 80 6.36 0.94 -19.05
CA LEU A 80 5.64 2.21 -19.06
C LEU A 80 6.18 3.23 -18.05
N GLY A 81 7.04 2.83 -17.13
CA GLY A 81 7.63 3.70 -16.12
C GLY A 81 6.90 3.70 -14.78
N ILE A 82 6.04 2.70 -14.52
CA ILE A 82 5.51 2.43 -13.18
C ILE A 82 6.61 1.67 -12.42
N ARG A 83 6.99 2.19 -11.26
CA ARG A 83 8.10 1.64 -10.44
C ARG A 83 7.70 1.33 -9.02
N PHE A 84 6.54 1.78 -8.59
CA PHE A 84 6.06 1.60 -7.23
C PHE A 84 4.77 0.80 -7.25
N PHE A 85 4.79 -0.31 -6.54
CA PHE A 85 3.67 -1.22 -6.43
C PHE A 85 3.25 -1.35 -4.96
N PHE A 86 1.95 -1.29 -4.71
CA PHE A 86 1.35 -1.64 -3.43
C PHE A 86 0.76 -3.04 -3.59
N LEU A 87 1.43 -4.05 -3.04
CA LEU A 87 0.93 -5.42 -3.05
C LEU A 87 -0.03 -5.61 -1.88
N THR A 88 -1.29 -5.81 -2.19
CA THR A 88 -2.43 -5.85 -1.26
C THR A 88 -3.35 -7.04 -1.57
N GLY A 89 -4.57 -7.00 -1.10
CA GLY A 89 -5.60 -8.01 -1.28
C GLY A 89 -6.05 -8.60 0.04
N GLY A 90 -6.07 -9.92 0.17
CA GLY A 90 -6.23 -10.63 1.43
C GLY A 90 -4.98 -10.48 2.30
N GLU A 91 -4.17 -11.54 2.40
CA GLU A 91 -2.83 -11.48 3.00
C GLU A 91 -1.78 -11.80 1.92
N PRO A 92 -1.01 -10.81 1.43
CA PRO A 92 -0.04 -11.01 0.35
C PRO A 92 1.05 -12.05 0.65
N LEU A 93 1.38 -12.27 1.92
CA LEU A 93 2.36 -13.30 2.30
C LEU A 93 1.87 -14.73 2.04
N MET A 94 0.59 -14.94 1.74
CA MET A 94 0.08 -16.24 1.28
C MET A 94 0.40 -16.53 -0.20
N GLU A 95 0.82 -15.52 -0.96
CA GLU A 95 1.09 -15.61 -2.41
C GLU A 95 2.61 -15.58 -2.69
N ARG A 96 3.33 -16.52 -2.09
CA ARG A 96 4.80 -16.57 -2.15
C ARG A 96 5.36 -16.53 -3.56
N GLU A 97 4.78 -17.30 -4.50
CA GLU A 97 5.25 -17.35 -5.88
C GLU A 97 5.11 -16.00 -6.60
N ILE A 98 4.04 -15.24 -6.32
CA ILE A 98 3.86 -13.89 -6.90
C ILE A 98 4.92 -12.93 -6.33
N LEU A 99 5.21 -13.02 -5.02
CA LEU A 99 6.27 -12.21 -4.40
C LEU A 99 7.65 -12.53 -4.99
N GLU A 100 7.95 -13.80 -5.27
CA GLU A 100 9.18 -14.22 -5.94
C GLU A 100 9.28 -13.69 -7.37
N ARG A 101 8.16 -13.57 -8.08
CA ARG A 101 8.13 -12.92 -9.40
C ARG A 101 8.39 -11.43 -9.28
N ALA A 102 7.72 -10.74 -8.35
CA ALA A 102 7.92 -9.32 -8.08
C ALA A 102 9.39 -9.00 -7.72
N ALA A 103 10.02 -9.85 -6.91
CA ALA A 103 11.42 -9.72 -6.49
C ALA A 103 12.42 -9.63 -7.66
N ARG A 104 12.10 -10.18 -8.83
CA ARG A 104 12.98 -10.17 -10.01
C ARG A 104 13.10 -8.78 -10.65
N TYR A 105 12.15 -7.88 -10.41
CA TYR A 105 12.10 -6.53 -10.97
C TYR A 105 12.88 -5.55 -10.09
N GLN A 106 14.21 -5.67 -10.06
CA GLN A 106 15.12 -4.93 -9.18
C GLN A 106 15.07 -3.41 -9.35
N ASN A 107 14.55 -2.91 -10.46
CA ASN A 107 14.35 -1.47 -10.66
C ASN A 107 12.98 -0.97 -10.18
N SER A 108 12.16 -1.83 -9.60
CA SER A 108 10.83 -1.52 -9.09
C SER A 108 10.74 -1.84 -7.60
N TRP A 109 9.90 -1.11 -6.89
CA TRP A 109 9.69 -1.23 -5.45
C TRP A 109 8.31 -1.78 -5.18
N PHE A 110 8.24 -2.81 -4.38
CA PHE A 110 7.01 -3.48 -4.03
C PHE A 110 6.79 -3.36 -2.52
N LEU A 111 5.84 -2.53 -2.13
CA LEU A 111 5.41 -2.37 -0.76
C LEU A 111 4.38 -3.45 -0.44
N VAL A 112 4.74 -4.42 0.39
CA VAL A 112 3.94 -5.62 0.70
C VAL A 112 3.13 -5.37 1.96
N PHE A 113 1.84 -5.10 1.83
CA PHE A 113 0.95 -4.76 2.94
C PHE A 113 0.50 -6.01 3.67
N THR A 114 0.95 -6.18 4.90
CA THR A 114 0.70 -7.38 5.71
C THR A 114 0.31 -7.06 7.15
N LYS A 115 -0.48 -7.94 7.76
CA LYS A 115 -0.72 -7.91 9.22
C LYS A 115 0.42 -8.53 10.03
N GLY A 116 1.47 -9.03 9.38
CA GLY A 116 2.65 -9.58 10.03
C GLY A 116 2.48 -10.96 10.68
N THR A 117 1.29 -11.53 10.68
CA THR A 117 1.01 -12.81 11.35
C THR A 117 1.67 -14.03 10.71
N LEU A 118 2.11 -13.89 9.47
CA LEU A 118 2.85 -14.93 8.72
C LEU A 118 4.35 -14.65 8.66
N LEU A 119 4.82 -13.52 9.20
CA LEU A 119 6.26 -13.26 9.28
C LEU A 119 6.94 -14.23 10.24
N ASN A 120 7.96 -14.88 9.72
CA ASN A 120 8.79 -15.88 10.40
C ASN A 120 10.22 -15.79 9.87
N GLU A 121 11.12 -16.64 10.36
CA GLU A 121 12.53 -16.63 9.92
C GLU A 121 12.72 -16.82 8.41
N GLU A 122 11.85 -17.59 7.75
CA GLU A 122 11.90 -17.80 6.31
C GLU A 122 11.55 -16.51 5.55
N TYR A 123 10.49 -15.79 5.97
CA TYR A 123 10.12 -14.49 5.39
C TYR A 123 11.14 -13.40 5.73
N ASP A 124 11.71 -13.40 6.93
CA ASP A 124 12.79 -12.49 7.29
C ASP A 124 13.99 -12.66 6.36
N GLN A 125 14.39 -13.90 6.08
CA GLN A 125 15.46 -14.18 5.13
C GLN A 125 15.07 -13.76 3.72
N PHE A 126 13.83 -14.04 3.30
CA PHE A 126 13.33 -13.65 1.99
C PHE A 126 13.37 -12.14 1.76
N PHE A 127 12.92 -11.34 2.70
CA PHE A 127 12.99 -9.88 2.59
C PHE A 127 14.42 -9.34 2.69
N SER A 128 15.29 -10.01 3.44
CA SER A 128 16.72 -9.69 3.48
C SER A 128 17.39 -9.88 2.12
N ASP A 129 17.03 -10.95 1.41
CA ASP A 129 17.59 -11.29 0.10
C ASP A 129 16.98 -10.46 -1.05
N HIS A 130 15.78 -9.91 -0.85
CA HIS A 130 15.01 -9.19 -1.87
C HIS A 130 14.63 -7.78 -1.42
N ARG A 131 15.62 -6.89 -1.37
CA ARG A 131 15.48 -5.55 -0.80
C ARG A 131 14.53 -4.62 -1.54
N ASN A 132 14.10 -4.96 -2.74
CA ASN A 132 13.06 -4.25 -3.47
C ASN A 132 11.63 -4.64 -3.06
N LEU A 133 11.47 -5.65 -2.20
CA LEU A 133 10.24 -5.95 -1.48
C LEU A 133 10.32 -5.34 -0.09
N VAL A 134 9.41 -4.41 0.23
CA VAL A 134 9.40 -3.69 1.49
C VAL A 134 8.15 -4.08 2.29
N PRO A 135 8.29 -4.78 3.42
CA PRO A 135 7.15 -5.06 4.29
C PRO A 135 6.51 -3.77 4.80
N MET A 136 5.19 -3.66 4.66
CA MET A 136 4.37 -2.58 5.20
C MET A 136 3.43 -3.16 6.25
N LEU A 137 3.77 -2.98 7.52
CA LEU A 137 3.00 -3.54 8.63
C LEU A 137 1.75 -2.70 8.90
N CYS A 138 0.56 -3.29 8.73
CA CYS A 138 -0.71 -2.58 8.86
C CYS A 138 -1.12 -2.47 10.34
N LEU A 139 -0.99 -1.28 10.91
CA LEU A 139 -1.25 -1.00 12.34
C LEU A 139 -2.73 -0.77 12.69
N ASP A 140 -3.64 -0.80 11.71
CA ASP A 140 -5.07 -0.51 11.94
C ASP A 140 -5.72 -1.41 13.00
N ALA A 141 -5.22 -2.65 13.13
CA ALA A 141 -5.68 -3.60 14.12
C ALA A 141 -5.17 -3.31 15.53
N CYS A 142 -4.26 -2.36 15.69
CA CYS A 142 -3.51 -2.09 16.91
C CYS A 142 -3.86 -0.75 17.58
N SER A 143 -4.72 0.07 16.96
CA SER A 143 -5.23 1.24 17.65
C SER A 143 -6.24 0.78 18.71
N ASP A 144 -6.11 1.27 19.97
CA ASP A 144 -7.04 0.95 21.06
C ASP A 144 -8.51 1.24 20.71
N ILE A 145 -8.73 2.16 19.76
CA ILE A 145 -10.04 2.52 19.22
C ILE A 145 -10.61 1.41 18.33
N ASN A 146 -9.75 0.78 17.53
CA ASN A 146 -10.18 -0.30 16.64
C ASN A 146 -10.19 -1.67 17.35
N LEU A 147 -9.41 -1.85 18.44
CA LEU A 147 -9.42 -3.09 19.23
C LEU A 147 -10.79 -3.41 19.84
N GLU A 148 -11.57 -2.40 20.23
CA GLU A 148 -12.95 -2.62 20.72
C GLU A 148 -13.90 -3.02 19.59
N LYS A 149 -13.74 -2.44 18.39
CA LYS A 149 -14.58 -2.73 17.22
C LYS A 149 -14.14 -3.99 16.46
N MET A 150 -12.86 -4.39 16.55
CA MET A 150 -12.27 -5.54 15.84
C MET A 150 -12.14 -6.81 16.71
N GLY A 151 -12.77 -6.83 17.90
CA GLY A 151 -12.68 -7.96 18.82
C GLY A 151 -11.27 -8.12 19.36
N LYS A 152 -11.04 -7.61 20.57
CA LYS A 152 -9.78 -7.59 21.35
C LYS A 152 -8.84 -8.74 21.01
N SER A 153 -7.90 -8.53 20.10
CA SER A 153 -6.84 -9.50 19.86
C SER A 153 -5.50 -8.91 20.28
N SER A 154 -5.13 -9.08 21.53
CA SER A 154 -3.77 -8.84 22.02
C SER A 154 -2.74 -9.57 21.15
N TYR A 155 -3.13 -10.73 20.60
CA TYR A 155 -2.31 -11.53 19.69
C TYR A 155 -1.86 -10.78 18.43
N LEU A 156 -2.75 -10.02 17.77
CA LEU A 156 -2.38 -9.26 16.56
C LEU A 156 -1.40 -8.13 16.89
N TYR A 157 -1.61 -7.46 18.03
CA TYR A 157 -0.70 -6.43 18.50
C TYR A 157 0.68 -7.01 18.83
N GLU A 158 0.71 -8.08 19.60
CA GLU A 158 1.96 -8.77 19.98
C GLU A 158 2.70 -9.30 18.75
N SER A 159 1.98 -9.89 17.80
CA SER A 159 2.53 -10.36 16.53
C SER A 159 3.16 -9.22 15.70
N LEU A 160 2.49 -8.06 15.62
CA LEU A 160 3.02 -6.90 14.92
C LEU A 160 4.27 -6.33 15.62
N MET A 161 4.27 -6.22 16.94
CA MET A 161 5.44 -5.76 17.68
C MET A 161 6.62 -6.73 17.52
N TYR A 162 6.36 -8.04 17.58
CA TYR A 162 7.36 -9.07 17.33
C TYR A 162 7.94 -8.95 15.91
N SER A 163 7.08 -8.75 14.92
CA SER A 163 7.48 -8.58 13.51
C SER A 163 8.35 -7.35 13.30
N MET A 164 7.98 -6.20 13.90
CA MET A 164 8.81 -4.99 13.86
C MET A 164 10.20 -5.23 14.47
N ASP A 165 10.24 -5.89 15.62
CA ASP A 165 11.50 -6.17 16.31
C ASP A 165 12.36 -7.18 15.52
N ALA A 166 11.76 -8.16 14.84
CA ALA A 166 12.45 -9.13 14.00
C ALA A 166 13.07 -8.46 12.75
N LEU A 167 12.28 -7.66 12.02
CA LEU A 167 12.75 -6.88 10.86
C LEU A 167 13.86 -5.90 11.26
N SER A 168 13.68 -5.20 12.38
CA SER A 168 14.67 -4.25 12.92
C SER A 168 16.00 -4.91 13.28
N ARG A 169 15.99 -6.10 13.91
CA ARG A 169 17.20 -6.84 14.27
C ARG A 169 18.02 -7.30 13.06
N ARG A 170 17.36 -7.55 11.93
CA ARG A 170 17.98 -8.00 10.68
C ARG A 170 18.30 -6.84 9.73
N ASP A 171 18.11 -5.59 10.17
CA ASP A 171 18.28 -4.37 9.36
C ASP A 171 17.51 -4.44 8.02
N ILE A 172 16.32 -5.06 8.04
CA ILE A 172 15.41 -5.10 6.90
C ILE A 172 14.65 -3.77 6.86
N VAL A 173 14.66 -3.12 5.70
CA VAL A 173 13.86 -1.91 5.46
C VAL A 173 12.38 -2.28 5.51
N TYR A 174 11.61 -1.61 6.36
CA TYR A 174 10.17 -1.80 6.46
C TYR A 174 9.46 -0.50 6.82
N GLY A 175 8.18 -0.44 6.53
CA GLY A 175 7.30 0.65 6.91
C GLY A 175 6.06 0.17 7.63
N THR A 176 5.20 1.12 7.96
CA THR A 176 3.88 0.87 8.54
C THR A 176 2.80 1.59 7.75
N SER A 177 1.58 1.05 7.75
CA SER A 177 0.39 1.77 7.32
C SER A 177 -0.58 1.97 8.46
N VAL A 178 -1.24 3.13 8.47
CA VAL A 178 -2.23 3.51 9.47
C VAL A 178 -3.41 4.17 8.78
N THR A 179 -4.62 3.64 8.96
CA THR A 179 -5.83 4.31 8.49
C THR A 179 -6.15 5.48 9.42
N LEU A 180 -6.13 6.70 8.86
CA LEU A 180 -6.51 7.92 9.58
C LEU A 180 -8.03 8.08 9.63
N THR A 181 -8.50 8.37 10.81
CA THR A 181 -9.90 8.68 11.09
C THR A 181 -9.98 9.94 11.96
N GLY A 182 -11.15 10.59 12.00
CA GLY A 182 -11.38 11.72 12.92
C GLY A 182 -11.09 11.37 14.38
N GLU A 183 -11.28 10.09 14.77
CA GLU A 183 -11.07 9.63 16.15
C GLU A 183 -9.59 9.39 16.50
N ASN A 184 -8.75 8.93 15.55
CA ASN A 184 -7.38 8.50 15.87
C ASN A 184 -6.29 9.49 15.44
N ARG A 185 -6.58 10.49 14.59
CA ARG A 185 -5.56 11.40 14.05
C ARG A 185 -4.72 12.08 15.14
N ASN A 186 -5.36 12.50 16.23
CA ASN A 186 -4.70 13.16 17.36
C ASN A 186 -3.79 12.25 18.20
N ARG A 187 -3.81 10.95 17.95
CA ARG A 187 -2.96 9.96 18.61
C ARG A 187 -1.82 9.47 17.71
N VAL A 188 -2.11 9.26 16.42
CA VAL A 188 -1.15 8.69 15.47
C VAL A 188 -0.33 9.75 14.72
N LEU A 189 -0.76 11.01 14.73
CA LEU A 189 -0.02 12.16 14.20
C LEU A 189 0.69 12.91 15.33
N THR A 190 1.44 12.20 16.15
CA THR A 190 2.17 12.77 17.29
C THR A 190 3.63 12.33 17.30
N ARG A 191 4.51 13.18 17.90
CA ARG A 191 5.90 12.80 18.14
C ARG A 191 6.02 11.50 18.93
N GLY A 192 5.20 11.32 19.98
CA GLY A 192 5.24 10.11 20.80
C GLY A 192 4.98 8.82 20.01
N PHE A 193 4.05 8.86 19.06
CA PHE A 193 3.78 7.73 18.17
C PHE A 193 4.95 7.46 17.22
N LEU A 194 5.46 8.50 16.58
CA LEU A 194 6.60 8.37 15.65
C LEU A 194 7.89 7.97 16.37
N ASP A 195 8.15 8.45 17.58
CA ASP A 195 9.27 8.02 18.42
C ASP A 195 9.20 6.53 18.75
N GLY A 196 7.99 6.01 18.97
CA GLY A 196 7.73 4.58 19.18
C GLY A 196 8.14 3.74 17.98
N LEU A 197 7.82 4.21 16.77
CA LEU A 197 8.20 3.57 15.51
C LEU A 197 9.70 3.73 15.21
N ASN A 198 10.23 4.93 15.43
CA ASN A 198 11.64 5.25 15.17
C ASN A 198 12.59 4.41 16.05
N ARG A 199 12.25 4.19 17.33
CA ARG A 199 13.02 3.28 18.21
C ARG A 199 13.09 1.85 17.68
N ARG A 200 12.12 1.44 16.84
CA ARG A 200 12.11 0.15 16.15
C ARG A 200 12.68 0.19 14.74
N LYS A 201 13.36 1.29 14.38
CA LYS A 201 13.94 1.51 13.05
C LYS A 201 12.92 1.42 11.91
N CYS A 202 11.66 1.77 12.15
CA CYS A 202 10.67 1.89 11.09
C CYS A 202 11.07 3.01 10.12
N ASN A 203 11.13 2.72 8.84
CA ASN A 203 11.63 3.64 7.81
C ASN A 203 10.56 4.57 7.23
N GLY A 204 9.28 4.29 7.48
CA GLY A 204 8.23 5.16 7.01
C GLY A 204 6.84 4.79 7.47
N VAL A 205 5.94 5.77 7.40
CA VAL A 205 4.52 5.61 7.69
C VAL A 205 3.70 6.08 6.51
N LEU A 206 2.83 5.21 6.00
CA LEU A 206 1.80 5.56 5.04
C LEU A 206 0.46 5.71 5.76
N TYR A 207 -0.01 6.93 5.89
CA TYR A 207 -1.33 7.22 6.43
C TYR A 207 -2.38 7.10 5.32
N LEU A 208 -3.32 6.16 5.49
CA LEU A 208 -4.43 5.94 4.58
C LEU A 208 -5.61 6.79 5.02
N VAL A 209 -6.00 7.77 4.20
CA VAL A 209 -7.11 8.68 4.51
C VAL A 209 -8.39 8.18 3.85
N ARG A 210 -9.43 8.08 4.63
CA ARG A 210 -10.77 7.79 4.12
C ARG A 210 -11.42 9.06 3.59
N ASP A 211 -11.98 8.95 2.38
CA ASP A 211 -12.67 10.04 1.69
C ASP A 211 -14.04 9.59 1.17
N GLU A 212 -14.72 10.47 0.42
CA GLU A 212 -16.04 10.19 -0.15
C GLU A 212 -16.08 8.98 -1.09
N ALA A 213 -14.94 8.59 -1.66
CA ALA A 213 -14.81 7.42 -2.52
C ALA A 213 -15.14 6.10 -1.79
N ASP A 214 -15.05 6.07 -0.46
CA ASP A 214 -15.37 4.89 0.35
C ASP A 214 -16.85 4.48 0.32
N GLY A 215 -17.75 5.39 -0.09
CA GLY A 215 -19.19 5.12 -0.24
C GLY A 215 -19.62 4.58 -1.59
N HIS A 216 -18.73 4.58 -2.58
CA HIS A 216 -19.06 4.34 -3.98
C HIS A 216 -18.38 3.10 -4.56
N GLY A 217 -17.84 2.21 -3.73
CA GLY A 217 -17.20 0.97 -4.18
C GLY A 217 -18.05 0.24 -5.22
N ALA A 218 -17.69 0.45 -6.49
CA ALA A 218 -18.38 -0.13 -7.62
C ALA A 218 -18.35 -1.65 -7.54
N GLY A 219 -19.49 -2.26 -7.40
CA GLY A 219 -19.73 -3.60 -7.86
C GLY A 219 -19.73 -4.74 -6.85
N HIS A 220 -19.57 -4.50 -5.55
CA HIS A 220 -19.74 -5.57 -4.58
C HIS A 220 -20.65 -5.11 -3.43
N GLY A 221 -21.90 -5.56 -3.47
CA GLY A 221 -23.00 -5.20 -2.60
C GLY A 221 -22.79 -5.61 -1.13
N GLY A 222 -21.99 -4.86 -0.44
CA GLY A 222 -21.71 -5.06 0.96
C GLY A 222 -20.76 -3.98 1.46
N GLY A 223 -21.25 -2.74 1.55
CA GLY A 223 -20.58 -1.75 2.40
C GLY A 223 -20.49 -2.35 3.78
N ASN A 224 -19.27 -2.48 4.31
CA ASN A 224 -19.08 -3.02 5.64
C ASN A 224 -19.76 -2.08 6.66
N PRO A 225 -20.78 -2.53 7.39
CA PRO A 225 -21.51 -1.69 8.36
C PRO A 225 -20.62 -1.20 9.52
N ALA A 226 -19.42 -1.77 9.70
CA ALA A 226 -18.45 -1.30 10.69
C ALA A 226 -17.75 0.00 10.28
N TRP A 227 -17.90 0.46 9.04
CA TRP A 227 -17.31 1.68 8.52
C TRP A 227 -18.42 2.66 8.13
N ASP A 228 -19.06 3.25 9.12
CA ASP A 228 -19.98 4.34 8.89
C ASP A 228 -19.24 5.62 8.47
N GLY A 229 -19.96 6.60 7.91
CA GLY A 229 -19.37 7.86 7.46
C GLY A 229 -18.71 8.69 8.56
N SER A 230 -18.90 8.37 9.85
CA SER A 230 -18.34 9.08 10.99
C SER A 230 -16.81 8.94 11.12
N LEU A 231 -16.22 7.94 10.45
CA LEU A 231 -14.77 7.72 10.46
C LEU A 231 -14.02 8.52 9.39
N ARG A 232 -14.74 9.22 8.52
CA ARG A 232 -14.13 10.06 7.48
C ARG A 232 -13.56 11.34 8.07
N LEU A 233 -12.49 11.82 7.47
CA LEU A 233 -11.99 13.17 7.76
C LEU A 233 -12.81 14.20 6.99
N THR A 234 -13.18 15.28 7.66
CA THR A 234 -13.69 16.49 7.02
C THR A 234 -12.59 17.18 6.23
N GLU A 235 -12.93 18.13 5.35
CA GLU A 235 -11.92 18.89 4.61
C GLU A 235 -11.04 19.72 5.55
N GLU A 236 -11.60 20.27 6.63
CA GLU A 236 -10.84 20.98 7.66
C GLU A 236 -9.84 20.06 8.36
N GLU A 237 -10.25 18.84 8.75
CA GLU A 237 -9.37 17.84 9.33
C GLU A 237 -8.28 17.34 8.38
N LYS A 238 -8.55 17.28 7.07
CA LYS A 238 -7.52 16.97 6.06
C LYS A 238 -6.46 18.06 5.98
N GLU A 239 -6.85 19.33 6.06
CA GLU A 239 -5.86 20.45 6.12
C GLU A 239 -5.05 20.42 7.41
N GLU A 240 -5.67 20.14 8.56
CA GLU A 240 -4.95 19.94 9.83
C GLU A 240 -3.92 18.80 9.72
N VAL A 241 -4.30 17.68 9.09
CA VAL A 241 -3.40 16.54 8.84
C VAL A 241 -2.19 16.96 8.00
N LYS A 242 -2.40 17.74 6.92
CA LYS A 242 -1.32 18.25 6.07
C LYS A 242 -0.35 19.15 6.86
N GLU A 243 -0.86 20.08 7.66
CA GLU A 243 -0.01 20.96 8.46
C GLU A 243 0.75 20.18 9.53
N ASN A 244 0.09 19.27 10.25
CA ASN A 244 0.75 18.42 11.24
C ASN A 244 1.89 17.58 10.63
N LEU A 245 1.68 17.01 9.45
CA LEU A 245 2.73 16.25 8.77
C LEU A 245 3.90 17.12 8.34
N LYS A 246 3.67 18.34 7.87
CA LYS A 246 4.74 19.29 7.56
C LYS A 246 5.62 19.59 8.78
N GLU A 247 5.00 19.75 9.95
CA GLU A 247 5.76 19.98 11.20
C GLU A 247 6.52 18.72 11.64
N LEU A 248 5.89 17.54 11.57
CA LEU A 248 6.53 16.29 11.93
C LEU A 248 7.71 15.96 10.99
N TRP A 249 7.62 16.26 9.71
CA TRP A 249 8.73 16.07 8.77
C TRP A 249 10.00 16.82 9.13
N LYS A 250 9.89 17.95 9.82
CA LYS A 250 11.05 18.72 10.28
C LYS A 250 11.89 17.97 11.32
N ASP A 251 11.25 17.09 12.08
CA ASP A 251 11.88 16.35 13.17
C ASP A 251 12.29 14.92 12.77
N TYR A 252 11.64 14.33 11.75
CA TYR A 252 11.83 12.94 11.34
C TYR A 252 12.37 12.82 9.91
N HIS A 253 13.57 13.38 9.66
CA HIS A 253 14.20 13.39 8.33
C HIS A 253 14.57 12.00 7.81
N ASP A 254 14.77 11.04 8.72
CA ASP A 254 15.13 9.65 8.39
C ASP A 254 13.91 8.74 8.23
N MET A 255 12.70 9.28 8.37
CA MET A 255 11.45 8.56 8.24
C MET A 255 10.59 9.16 7.12
N VAL A 256 10.09 8.29 6.24
CA VAL A 256 9.18 8.71 5.16
C VAL A 256 7.75 8.78 5.68
N LEU A 257 7.12 9.97 5.62
CA LEU A 257 5.74 10.16 6.07
C LEU A 257 4.87 10.61 4.89
N TYR A 258 3.89 9.79 4.51
CA TYR A 258 2.96 10.11 3.43
C TYR A 258 1.51 9.86 3.82
N THR A 259 0.61 10.56 3.15
CA THR A 259 -0.83 10.30 3.20
C THR A 259 -1.35 9.94 1.82
N LEU A 260 -2.19 8.93 1.75
CA LEU A 260 -2.85 8.48 0.53
C LEU A 260 -4.36 8.38 0.78
N SER A 261 -5.14 9.05 -0.06
CA SER A 261 -6.59 8.94 -0.03
C SER A 261 -7.08 7.72 -0.84
N ARG A 262 -8.30 7.27 -0.58
CA ARG A 262 -8.95 6.18 -1.33
C ARG A 262 -9.27 6.57 -2.78
N SER A 263 -9.42 7.85 -3.07
CA SER A 263 -9.51 8.37 -4.44
C SER A 263 -8.19 8.27 -5.22
N GLY A 264 -7.10 7.89 -4.57
CA GLY A 264 -5.80 7.65 -5.21
C GLY A 264 -4.88 8.86 -5.25
N HIS A 265 -5.16 9.88 -4.45
CA HIS A 265 -4.35 11.10 -4.36
C HIS A 265 -3.56 11.16 -3.06
N PHE A 266 -2.32 11.62 -3.14
CA PHE A 266 -1.51 11.93 -1.97
C PHE A 266 -1.87 13.32 -1.44
N LEU A 267 -1.97 13.45 -0.13
CA LEU A 267 -2.14 14.75 0.52
C LEU A 267 -0.75 15.32 0.84
N GLY A 268 -0.40 16.44 0.19
CA GLY A 268 0.88 17.13 0.40
C GLY A 268 2.01 16.67 -0.54
N GLN A 269 3.10 17.44 -0.50
CA GLN A 269 4.29 17.21 -1.33
C GLN A 269 5.10 15.99 -0.82
N PRO A 270 5.89 15.32 -1.69
CA PRO A 270 6.16 15.64 -3.10
C PRO A 270 5.22 14.95 -4.11
N PHE A 271 4.29 14.11 -3.67
CA PHE A 271 3.47 13.27 -4.54
C PHE A 271 2.04 13.78 -4.76
N GLU A 272 1.74 15.03 -4.40
CA GLU A 272 0.37 15.60 -4.49
C GLU A 272 -0.30 15.41 -5.87
N LYS A 273 0.49 15.36 -6.95
CA LYS A 273 0.00 15.13 -8.32
C LYS A 273 0.17 13.67 -8.78
N ALA A 274 0.63 12.79 -7.91
CA ALA A 274 0.79 11.39 -8.26
C ALA A 274 -0.55 10.67 -8.10
N GLU A 275 -0.81 9.76 -9.03
CA GLU A 275 -2.01 8.94 -9.04
C GLU A 275 -1.66 7.49 -8.71
N VAL A 276 -2.57 6.82 -8.01
CA VAL A 276 -2.53 5.40 -7.72
C VAL A 276 -3.68 4.73 -8.46
N TYR A 277 -3.36 3.82 -9.37
CA TYR A 277 -4.35 2.95 -10.01
C TYR A 277 -4.39 1.60 -9.32
N ARG A 278 -5.46 0.85 -9.50
CA ARG A 278 -5.64 -0.46 -8.88
C ARG A 278 -5.85 -1.55 -9.93
N VAL A 279 -5.23 -2.70 -9.70
CA VAL A 279 -5.51 -3.95 -10.41
C VAL A 279 -6.07 -4.94 -9.41
N SER A 280 -7.28 -5.43 -9.64
CA SER A 280 -7.88 -6.46 -8.79
C SER A 280 -7.31 -7.85 -9.09
N ALA A 281 -7.57 -8.80 -8.21
CA ALA A 281 -7.12 -10.18 -8.38
C ALA A 281 -7.66 -10.86 -9.65
N GLU A 282 -8.78 -10.36 -10.20
CA GLU A 282 -9.37 -10.83 -11.47
C GLU A 282 -8.81 -10.10 -12.70
N GLY A 283 -7.85 -9.19 -12.53
CA GLY A 283 -7.23 -8.43 -13.61
C GLY A 283 -8.00 -7.18 -14.04
N ASN A 284 -9.03 -6.75 -13.29
CA ASN A 284 -9.70 -5.49 -13.57
C ASN A 284 -8.82 -4.32 -13.18
N VAL A 285 -8.66 -3.36 -14.08
CA VAL A 285 -7.88 -2.14 -13.87
C VAL A 285 -8.82 -0.98 -13.54
N TYR A 286 -8.52 -0.24 -12.48
CA TYR A 286 -9.29 0.90 -12.01
C TYR A 286 -8.41 2.15 -11.88
N ASN A 287 -9.01 3.33 -12.01
CA ASN A 287 -8.32 4.62 -11.91
C ASN A 287 -8.04 5.08 -10.48
N SER A 288 -8.41 4.29 -9.47
CA SER A 288 -8.18 4.62 -8.05
C SER A 288 -8.15 3.37 -7.18
N PRO A 289 -7.56 3.44 -5.97
CA PRO A 289 -7.60 2.37 -4.97
C PRO A 289 -9.03 1.94 -4.58
N ALA A 290 -9.97 2.89 -4.54
CA ALA A 290 -11.39 2.61 -4.25
C ALA A 290 -12.11 1.89 -5.39
N GLY A 291 -11.53 1.84 -6.61
CA GLY A 291 -12.16 1.21 -7.76
C GLY A 291 -13.31 2.01 -8.33
N LEU A 292 -13.19 3.34 -8.34
CA LEU A 292 -14.29 4.25 -8.76
C LEU A 292 -14.70 4.04 -10.21
N GLU A 293 -13.73 3.89 -11.11
CA GLU A 293 -13.96 3.70 -12.54
C GLU A 293 -13.12 2.52 -13.03
N LYS A 294 -13.79 1.53 -13.62
CA LYS A 294 -13.11 0.41 -14.30
C LYS A 294 -12.66 0.86 -15.69
N LEU A 295 -11.37 0.75 -15.95
CA LEU A 295 -10.75 1.12 -17.23
C LEU A 295 -10.72 -0.05 -18.24
N GLY A 296 -10.65 -1.28 -17.74
CA GLY A 296 -10.58 -2.49 -18.56
C GLY A 296 -10.20 -3.73 -17.75
N ASN A 297 -9.89 -4.82 -18.46
CA ASN A 297 -9.40 -6.06 -17.85
C ASN A 297 -8.17 -6.57 -18.59
N LEU A 298 -7.15 -7.00 -17.86
CA LEU A 298 -5.84 -7.45 -18.37
C LEU A 298 -5.91 -8.77 -19.16
N ARG A 299 -7.00 -9.53 -19.02
CA ARG A 299 -7.24 -10.72 -19.85
C ARG A 299 -7.84 -10.39 -21.22
N GLU A 300 -8.38 -9.18 -21.38
CA GLU A 300 -8.98 -8.72 -22.62
C GLU A 300 -8.01 -7.84 -23.42
N LYS A 301 -7.19 -7.03 -22.71
CA LYS A 301 -6.26 -6.06 -23.33
C LYS A 301 -5.00 -5.94 -22.48
N ASP A 302 -3.88 -5.63 -23.11
CA ASP A 302 -2.65 -5.29 -22.40
C ASP A 302 -2.78 -3.97 -21.60
N LEU A 303 -1.91 -3.78 -20.62
CA LEU A 303 -1.94 -2.61 -19.73
C LEU A 303 -1.82 -1.30 -20.52
N ARG A 304 -0.97 -1.25 -21.55
CA ARG A 304 -0.78 -0.06 -22.38
C ARG A 304 -2.07 0.36 -23.07
N SER A 305 -2.78 -0.60 -23.67
CA SER A 305 -4.05 -0.37 -24.36
C SER A 305 -5.16 0.08 -23.41
N ILE A 306 -5.18 -0.44 -22.19
CA ILE A 306 -6.15 -0.03 -21.15
C ILE A 306 -5.89 1.41 -20.70
N LEU A 307 -4.62 1.84 -20.62
CA LEU A 307 -4.22 3.18 -20.20
C LEU A 307 -4.27 4.24 -21.34
N GLN A 308 -4.55 3.83 -22.56
CA GLN A 308 -4.71 4.74 -23.69
C GLN A 308 -6.11 5.38 -23.66
N ARG A 309 -6.17 6.70 -23.52
CA ARG A 309 -7.41 7.51 -23.49
C ARG A 309 -7.46 8.49 -24.62
#